data_616f8039dc6dbc7883d54464fe4156e1
#
_entry.id   616f8039dc6dbc7883d54464fe4156e1
#
_cell.length_a   1.000
_cell.length_b   1.000
_cell.length_c   1.000
_cell.angle_alpha   90.00
_cell.angle_beta   90.00
_cell.angle_gamma   90.00
#
_symmetry.space_group_name_H-M   'P 1'
#
loop_
_entity.id
_entity.type
_entity.pdbx_description
1 polymer ?
#
loop_
_entity_poly.entity_id
_entity_poly.type
_entity_poly.pdbx_seq_one_letter_code
_entity_poly.pdbx_strand_id
1 'polypeptide(L)'
;MALIERYDPILDEVGEPAKGCGQIDHFERRLNTGTGWSNSGFWVVRQDGSATDFSYIWAVKGLPGDRSKDFYGACREAVALDLVLAKKRAFAAHGDAHGLVACELTGVMVSIDDSHLDHAWPNFSHIVSGFRAARGWSGDIPDGIVSAPADGQTTPTFVDKEVADAFRDYHHNQAMLRILSKSANLQTASQARRPKIARPVRLL
;
A
#
# COMPACT_ATOMS: atom_id res chain seq x y z
N MET A 1 19.20 -14.03 -15.65
CA MET A 1 18.75 -15.43 -15.89
C MET A 1 18.62 -16.17 -14.55
N ALA A 2 19.70 -16.50 -13.83
CA ALA A 2 19.65 -17.32 -12.60
C ALA A 2 18.61 -16.91 -11.52
N LEU A 3 18.25 -15.64 -11.39
CA LEU A 3 17.23 -15.20 -10.44
C LEU A 3 15.81 -15.57 -10.89
N ILE A 4 15.52 -15.47 -12.17
CA ILE A 4 14.21 -15.87 -12.71
C ILE A 4 14.06 -17.40 -12.71
N GLU A 5 15.10 -18.14 -13.00
CA GLU A 5 15.13 -19.61 -12.89
C GLU A 5 14.82 -20.10 -11.47
N ARG A 6 15.13 -19.30 -10.45
CA ARG A 6 14.74 -19.55 -9.05
C ARG A 6 13.35 -19.05 -8.71
N TYR A 7 12.88 -18.03 -9.42
CA TYR A 7 11.63 -17.34 -9.11
C TYR A 7 10.42 -18.08 -9.68
N ASP A 8 10.53 -18.58 -10.92
CA ASP A 8 9.41 -19.23 -11.60
C ASP A 8 8.91 -20.51 -10.88
N PRO A 9 9.77 -21.40 -10.33
CA PRO A 9 9.29 -22.51 -9.52
C PRO A 9 8.52 -22.06 -8.26
N ILE A 10 8.90 -20.94 -7.64
CA ILE A 10 8.19 -20.40 -6.48
C ILE A 10 6.81 -19.92 -6.90
N LEU A 11 6.68 -19.32 -8.08
CA LEU A 11 5.40 -18.87 -8.61
C LEU A 11 4.49 -20.06 -8.93
N ASP A 12 5.04 -21.13 -9.51
CA ASP A 12 4.30 -22.34 -9.79
C ASP A 12 3.71 -22.99 -8.52
N GLU A 13 4.49 -23.04 -7.43
CA GLU A 13 4.02 -23.53 -6.13
C GLU A 13 2.83 -22.75 -5.56
N VAL A 14 2.72 -21.46 -5.87
CA VAL A 14 1.63 -20.59 -5.41
C VAL A 14 0.55 -20.36 -6.48
N GLY A 15 0.66 -21.03 -7.63
CA GLY A 15 -0.29 -20.95 -8.73
C GLY A 15 -0.25 -19.64 -9.52
N GLU A 16 0.90 -18.94 -9.48
CA GLU A 16 1.11 -17.72 -10.25
C GLU A 16 1.79 -17.99 -11.60
N PRO A 17 1.52 -17.19 -12.65
CA PRO A 17 2.16 -17.36 -13.94
C PRO A 17 3.67 -17.07 -13.87
N ALA A 18 4.46 -17.91 -14.54
CA ALA A 18 5.91 -17.77 -14.64
C ALA A 18 6.28 -16.41 -15.28
N LYS A 19 7.24 -15.72 -14.70
CA LYS A 19 7.70 -14.41 -15.20
C LYS A 19 8.76 -14.55 -16.31
N GLY A 20 9.49 -15.65 -16.31
CA GLY A 20 10.48 -16.01 -17.32
C GLY A 20 9.93 -16.72 -18.56
N CYS A 21 8.60 -16.94 -18.64
CA CYS A 21 7.99 -17.53 -19.84
C CYS A 21 8.26 -16.65 -21.06
N GLY A 22 8.69 -17.27 -22.15
CA GLY A 22 9.13 -16.57 -23.36
C GLY A 22 10.63 -16.23 -23.35
N GLN A 23 11.07 -15.63 -24.45
CA GLN A 23 12.48 -15.24 -24.59
C GLN A 23 12.71 -13.88 -23.93
N ILE A 24 13.50 -13.87 -22.86
CA ILE A 24 13.90 -12.64 -22.18
C ILE A 24 14.89 -11.90 -23.08
N ASP A 25 14.59 -10.63 -23.34
CA ASP A 25 15.49 -9.71 -24.02
C ASP A 25 16.46 -9.08 -23.01
N HIS A 26 15.90 -8.37 -22.00
CA HIS A 26 16.72 -7.76 -20.96
C HIS A 26 15.97 -7.56 -19.64
N PHE A 27 16.72 -7.11 -18.63
CA PHE A 27 16.20 -6.65 -17.36
C PHE A 27 16.40 -5.15 -17.23
N GLU A 28 15.40 -4.48 -16.71
CA GLU A 28 15.51 -3.05 -16.45
C GLU A 28 14.89 -2.64 -15.13
N ARG A 29 15.17 -1.42 -14.71
CA ARG A 29 14.55 -0.80 -13.56
C ARG A 29 13.54 0.23 -14.04
N ARG A 30 12.28 0.06 -13.65
CA ARG A 30 11.19 1.00 -13.96
C ARG A 30 10.65 1.64 -12.70
N LEU A 31 10.05 2.81 -12.88
CA LEU A 31 9.24 3.43 -11.85
C LEU A 31 7.85 2.79 -11.87
N ASN A 32 7.51 2.14 -10.77
CA ASN A 32 6.15 1.64 -10.52
C ASN A 32 5.36 2.76 -9.85
N THR A 33 4.15 3.02 -10.33
CA THR A 33 3.29 4.07 -9.81
C THR A 33 1.92 3.50 -9.46
N GLY A 34 1.36 3.97 -8.35
CA GLY A 34 -0.01 3.68 -7.93
C GLY A 34 -0.64 4.90 -7.29
N THR A 35 -1.86 4.78 -6.79
CA THR A 35 -2.58 5.88 -6.19
C THR A 35 -1.85 6.40 -4.95
N GLY A 36 -1.23 7.58 -5.07
CA GLY A 36 -0.53 8.25 -3.96
C GLY A 36 0.86 7.70 -3.61
N TRP A 37 1.44 6.82 -4.43
CA TRP A 37 2.78 6.31 -4.23
C TRP A 37 3.53 6.06 -5.54
N SER A 38 4.87 6.01 -5.44
CA SER A 38 5.75 5.53 -6.50
C SER A 38 6.98 4.87 -5.91
N ASN A 39 7.47 3.82 -6.53
CA ASN A 39 8.72 3.16 -6.19
C ASN A 39 9.41 2.64 -7.44
N SER A 40 10.65 2.19 -7.32
CA SER A 40 11.36 1.55 -8.42
C SER A 40 11.35 0.04 -8.23
N GLY A 41 10.97 -0.68 -9.28
CA GLY A 41 10.97 -2.15 -9.34
C GLY A 41 11.88 -2.69 -10.44
N PHE A 42 12.19 -3.99 -10.36
CA PHE A 42 12.86 -4.72 -11.43
C PHE A 42 11.83 -5.33 -12.36
N TRP A 43 12.10 -5.28 -13.65
CA TRP A 43 11.24 -5.76 -14.71
C TRP A 43 12.00 -6.70 -15.65
N VAL A 44 11.28 -7.72 -16.09
CA VAL A 44 11.70 -8.60 -17.21
C VAL A 44 11.05 -8.04 -18.46
N VAL A 45 11.84 -7.77 -19.48
CA VAL A 45 11.37 -7.41 -20.83
C VAL A 45 11.64 -8.58 -21.75
N ARG A 46 10.60 -8.99 -22.51
CA ARG A 46 10.66 -10.13 -23.42
C ARG A 46 10.84 -9.66 -24.86
N GLN A 47 11.31 -10.55 -25.73
CA GLN A 47 11.54 -10.24 -27.14
C GLN A 47 10.30 -9.84 -27.92
N ASP A 48 9.11 -10.24 -27.47
CA ASP A 48 7.82 -9.81 -28.03
C ASP A 48 7.38 -8.41 -27.58
N GLY A 49 8.20 -7.72 -26.77
CA GLY A 49 7.93 -6.40 -26.21
C GLY A 49 7.06 -6.43 -24.94
N SER A 50 6.56 -7.58 -24.53
CA SER A 50 5.86 -7.70 -23.24
C SER A 50 6.83 -7.52 -22.08
N ALA A 51 6.33 -7.01 -20.95
CA ALA A 51 7.16 -6.80 -19.77
C ALA A 51 6.35 -7.07 -18.49
N THR A 52 7.03 -7.62 -17.49
CA THR A 52 6.45 -7.89 -16.18
C THR A 52 7.43 -7.57 -15.08
N ASP A 53 6.93 -7.10 -13.94
CA ASP A 53 7.75 -6.94 -12.75
C ASP A 53 7.98 -8.27 -12.04
N PHE A 54 9.00 -8.34 -11.21
CA PHE A 54 9.25 -9.49 -10.35
C PHE A 54 9.82 -9.07 -8.99
N SER A 55 9.54 -9.86 -7.98
CA SER A 55 10.07 -9.63 -6.65
C SER A 55 11.52 -10.12 -6.53
N TYR A 56 12.45 -9.19 -6.61
CA TYR A 56 13.87 -9.48 -6.35
C TYR A 56 14.08 -10.18 -4.99
N ILE A 57 13.30 -9.80 -3.97
CA ILE A 57 13.40 -10.38 -2.62
C ILE A 57 13.00 -11.85 -2.62
N TRP A 58 11.93 -12.23 -3.32
CA TRP A 58 11.51 -13.63 -3.44
C TRP A 58 12.56 -14.43 -4.20
N ALA A 59 13.02 -13.89 -5.33
CA ALA A 59 14.04 -14.56 -6.16
C ALA A 59 15.34 -14.81 -5.39
N VAL A 60 15.77 -13.86 -4.54
CA VAL A 60 16.98 -14.00 -3.72
C VAL A 60 16.76 -14.97 -2.56
N LYS A 61 15.64 -14.90 -1.88
CA LYS A 61 15.33 -15.74 -0.71
C LYS A 61 14.93 -17.17 -1.07
N GLY A 62 14.44 -17.38 -2.29
CA GLY A 62 13.87 -18.67 -2.71
C GLY A 62 12.58 -19.04 -1.98
N LEU A 63 11.83 -18.07 -1.52
CA LEU A 63 10.60 -18.25 -0.76
C LEU A 63 9.51 -17.30 -1.27
N PRO A 64 8.24 -17.76 -1.35
CA PRO A 64 7.13 -16.88 -1.68
C PRO A 64 6.97 -15.78 -0.64
N GLY A 65 6.24 -14.72 -1.00
CA GLY A 65 5.91 -13.64 -0.09
C GLY A 65 4.99 -14.06 1.04
N ASP A 66 4.92 -13.21 2.03
CA ASP A 66 4.00 -13.38 3.16
C ASP A 66 2.60 -12.90 2.74
N ARG A 67 1.62 -13.80 2.72
CA ARG A 67 0.20 -13.47 2.45
C ARG A 67 -0.32 -12.33 3.31
N SER A 68 0.18 -12.19 4.53
CA SER A 68 -0.19 -11.07 5.39
C SER A 68 0.26 -9.73 4.83
N LYS A 69 1.38 -9.69 4.11
CA LYS A 69 1.86 -8.48 3.42
C LYS A 69 1.01 -8.15 2.21
N ASP A 70 0.64 -9.15 1.43
CA ASP A 70 -0.20 -8.97 0.24
C ASP A 70 -1.59 -8.50 0.63
N PHE A 71 -2.17 -9.10 1.67
CA PHE A 71 -3.42 -8.63 2.26
C PHE A 71 -3.33 -7.18 2.77
N TYR A 72 -2.24 -6.84 3.46
CA TYR A 72 -1.99 -5.48 3.91
C TYR A 72 -1.85 -4.50 2.74
N GLY A 73 -1.22 -4.94 1.64
CA GLY A 73 -1.13 -4.20 0.39
C GLY A 73 -2.50 -3.97 -0.24
N ALA A 74 -3.33 -5.01 -0.36
CA ALA A 74 -4.69 -4.92 -0.87
C ALA A 74 -5.57 -3.98 -0.03
N CYS A 75 -5.42 -4.03 1.30
CA CYS A 75 -6.08 -3.09 2.20
C CYS A 75 -5.65 -1.63 1.93
N ARG A 76 -4.37 -1.39 1.69
CA ARG A 76 -3.87 -0.04 1.36
C ARG A 76 -4.42 0.46 0.04
N GLU A 77 -4.43 -0.39 -0.99
CA GLU A 77 -4.95 -0.06 -2.32
C GLU A 77 -6.45 0.26 -2.25
N ALA A 78 -7.23 -0.52 -1.50
CA ALA A 78 -8.67 -0.30 -1.35
C ALA A 78 -9.05 1.07 -0.82
N VAL A 79 -8.19 1.73 -0.04
CA VAL A 79 -8.45 3.07 0.55
C VAL A 79 -7.56 4.18 -0.01
N ALA A 80 -6.65 3.86 -0.95
CA ALA A 80 -5.64 4.79 -1.42
C ALA A 80 -6.24 6.08 -2.00
N LEU A 81 -7.26 5.96 -2.86
CA LEU A 81 -7.94 7.11 -3.46
C LEU A 81 -8.65 7.96 -2.40
N ASP A 82 -9.32 7.31 -1.45
CA ASP A 82 -10.05 8.01 -0.38
C ASP A 82 -9.10 8.84 0.49
N LEU A 83 -7.93 8.31 0.80
CA LEU A 83 -6.89 9.01 1.56
C LEU A 83 -6.33 10.22 0.78
N VAL A 84 -6.09 10.07 -0.53
CA VAL A 84 -5.64 11.18 -1.39
C VAL A 84 -6.70 12.29 -1.42
N LEU A 85 -7.96 11.93 -1.61
CA LEU A 85 -9.06 12.89 -1.64
C LEU A 85 -9.28 13.56 -0.26
N ALA A 86 -9.18 12.78 0.83
CA ALA A 86 -9.29 13.32 2.19
C ALA A 86 -8.17 14.33 2.48
N LYS A 87 -6.94 14.03 2.06
CA LYS A 87 -5.83 14.98 2.19
C LYS A 87 -6.09 16.27 1.42
N LYS A 88 -6.54 16.18 0.17
CA LYS A 88 -6.89 17.35 -0.65
C LYS A 88 -8.00 18.20 0.01
N ARG A 89 -9.06 17.55 0.51
CA ARG A 89 -10.14 18.25 1.24
C ARG A 89 -9.63 18.96 2.49
N ALA A 90 -8.75 18.31 3.25
CA ALA A 90 -8.17 18.90 4.46
C ALA A 90 -7.36 20.18 4.14
N PHE A 91 -6.57 20.16 3.07
CA PHE A 91 -5.83 21.34 2.63
C PHE A 91 -6.75 22.44 2.09
N ALA A 92 -7.81 22.10 1.38
CA ALA A 92 -8.81 23.06 0.91
C ALA A 92 -9.58 23.72 2.06
N ALA A 93 -9.87 22.97 3.14
CA ALA A 93 -10.63 23.44 4.28
C ALA A 93 -9.82 24.24 5.32
N HIS A 94 -8.53 23.93 5.47
CA HIS A 94 -7.70 24.42 6.56
C HIS A 94 -6.41 25.13 6.11
N GLY A 95 -6.18 25.21 4.79
CA GLY A 95 -5.03 25.94 4.24
C GLY A 95 -5.13 27.44 4.50
N ASP A 96 -3.99 28.05 4.81
CA ASP A 96 -3.86 29.50 4.89
C ASP A 96 -3.90 30.16 3.49
N ALA A 97 -3.63 31.45 3.42
CA ALA A 97 -3.61 32.21 2.16
C ALA A 97 -2.55 31.68 1.15
N HIS A 98 -1.57 30.90 1.61
CA HIS A 98 -0.54 30.27 0.80
C HIS A 98 -0.81 28.78 0.56
N GLY A 99 -1.96 28.26 1.01
CA GLY A 99 -2.31 26.82 0.90
C GLY A 99 -1.54 25.93 1.85
N LEU A 100 -0.95 26.47 2.91
CA LEU A 100 -0.19 25.71 3.91
C LEU A 100 -1.09 25.31 5.08
N VAL A 101 -0.84 24.11 5.64
CA VAL A 101 -1.54 23.59 6.82
C VAL A 101 -0.52 23.34 7.93
N ALA A 102 -0.85 23.64 9.17
CA ALA A 102 0.05 23.35 10.27
C ALA A 102 0.11 21.86 10.56
N CYS A 103 1.33 21.32 10.68
CA CYS A 103 1.58 19.96 11.15
C CYS A 103 0.97 19.77 12.54
N GLU A 104 0.20 18.71 12.74
CA GLU A 104 -0.55 18.47 13.98
C GLU A 104 0.37 18.26 15.21
N LEU A 105 1.59 17.78 15.01
CA LEU A 105 2.54 17.53 16.10
C LEU A 105 3.51 18.67 16.37
N THR A 106 3.95 19.35 15.32
CA THR A 106 5.04 20.34 15.46
C THR A 106 4.58 21.78 15.26
N GLY A 107 3.36 21.99 14.74
CA GLY A 107 2.86 23.30 14.38
C GLY A 107 3.51 23.94 13.14
N VAL A 108 4.53 23.30 12.57
CA VAL A 108 5.21 23.83 11.37
C VAL A 108 4.23 23.82 10.20
N MET A 109 4.18 24.92 9.45
CA MET A 109 3.36 25.04 8.25
C MET A 109 3.97 24.20 7.13
N VAL A 110 3.14 23.36 6.47
CA VAL A 110 3.57 22.43 5.42
C VAL A 110 2.67 22.53 4.20
N SER A 111 3.27 22.33 3.03
CA SER A 111 2.51 22.18 1.78
C SER A 111 1.88 20.77 1.69
N ILE A 112 0.95 20.62 0.75
CA ILE A 112 0.36 19.32 0.47
C ILE A 112 1.43 18.29 0.06
N ASP A 113 2.45 18.73 -0.69
CA ASP A 113 3.51 17.84 -1.18
C ASP A 113 4.53 17.47 -0.08
N ASP A 114 4.73 18.34 0.93
CA ASP A 114 5.67 18.11 2.04
C ASP A 114 5.02 17.53 3.29
N SER A 115 3.80 17.05 3.14
CA SER A 115 3.03 16.46 4.24
C SER A 115 2.64 15.02 3.98
N HIS A 116 2.29 14.32 5.04
CA HIS A 116 1.63 13.02 5.01
C HIS A 116 0.28 13.10 5.71
N LEU A 117 -0.68 12.31 5.22
CA LEU A 117 -1.91 12.01 5.95
C LEU A 117 -1.63 10.76 6.81
N ASP A 118 -1.57 10.94 8.11
CA ASP A 118 -1.20 9.92 9.09
C ASP A 118 -2.42 9.35 9.80
N HIS A 119 -2.41 8.02 10.06
CA HIS A 119 -3.37 7.36 10.92
C HIS A 119 -2.98 7.59 12.38
N ALA A 120 -3.61 8.58 13.00
CA ALA A 120 -3.29 8.97 14.36
C ALA A 120 -3.67 7.89 15.38
N TRP A 121 -4.87 7.30 15.23
CA TRP A 121 -5.37 6.21 16.05
C TRP A 121 -6.72 5.69 15.52
N PRO A 122 -6.91 4.35 15.46
CA PRO A 122 -5.84 3.34 15.51
C PRO A 122 -4.90 3.51 14.31
N ASN A 123 -3.67 3.03 14.42
CA ASN A 123 -2.78 3.02 13.26
C ASN A 123 -3.30 2.03 12.20
N PHE A 124 -2.84 2.16 10.96
CA PHE A 124 -3.35 1.37 9.85
C PHE A 124 -3.20 -0.14 10.07
N SER A 125 -2.12 -0.61 10.69
CA SER A 125 -1.92 -2.04 10.97
C SER A 125 -2.94 -2.57 11.99
N HIS A 126 -3.35 -1.78 12.98
CA HIS A 126 -4.42 -2.16 13.91
C HIS A 126 -5.79 -2.21 13.22
N ILE A 127 -6.07 -1.30 12.28
CA ILE A 127 -7.30 -1.35 11.49
C ILE A 127 -7.35 -2.63 10.66
N VAL A 128 -6.26 -2.98 9.97
CA VAL A 128 -6.15 -4.23 9.19
C VAL A 128 -6.32 -5.46 10.09
N SER A 129 -5.65 -5.50 11.23
CA SER A 129 -5.78 -6.62 12.18
C SER A 129 -7.20 -6.74 12.75
N GLY A 130 -7.84 -5.61 13.06
CA GLY A 130 -9.22 -5.57 13.53
C GLY A 130 -10.22 -6.06 12.48
N PHE A 131 -10.03 -5.66 11.21
CA PHE A 131 -10.86 -6.16 10.11
C PHE A 131 -10.69 -7.68 9.91
N ARG A 132 -9.45 -8.20 9.95
CA ARG A 132 -9.18 -9.63 9.90
C ARG A 132 -9.91 -10.37 11.03
N ALA A 133 -9.82 -9.84 12.25
CA ALA A 133 -10.50 -10.43 13.41
C ALA A 133 -12.03 -10.45 13.24
N ALA A 134 -12.61 -9.36 12.75
CA ALA A 134 -14.06 -9.27 12.49
C ALA A 134 -14.54 -10.25 11.40
N ARG A 135 -13.63 -10.66 10.49
CA ARG A 135 -13.90 -11.68 9.45
C ARG A 135 -13.54 -13.11 9.88
N GLY A 136 -13.03 -13.33 11.10
CA GLY A 136 -12.55 -14.62 11.54
C GLY A 136 -11.21 -15.05 10.92
N TRP A 137 -10.44 -14.11 10.34
CA TRP A 137 -9.16 -14.36 9.64
C TRP A 137 -7.94 -14.02 10.49
N SER A 138 -8.05 -14.08 11.82
CA SER A 138 -6.93 -13.72 12.72
C SER A 138 -5.73 -14.65 12.57
N GLY A 139 -5.96 -15.92 12.26
CA GLY A 139 -4.91 -16.89 11.93
C GLY A 139 -4.51 -16.77 10.46
N ASP A 140 -5.22 -17.49 9.61
CA ASP A 140 -4.94 -17.57 8.19
C ASP A 140 -5.91 -16.72 7.37
N ILE A 141 -5.39 -16.10 6.31
CA ILE A 141 -6.19 -15.43 5.30
C ILE A 141 -6.62 -16.50 4.29
N PRO A 142 -7.93 -16.64 4.01
CA PRO A 142 -8.41 -17.63 3.03
C PRO A 142 -7.77 -17.43 1.64
N ASP A 143 -7.63 -18.54 0.91
CA ASP A 143 -7.16 -18.52 -0.46
C ASP A 143 -8.11 -17.71 -1.35
N GLY A 144 -7.56 -17.04 -2.37
CA GLY A 144 -8.34 -16.28 -3.34
C GLY A 144 -8.91 -14.94 -2.86
N ILE A 145 -8.63 -14.51 -1.63
CA ILE A 145 -9.08 -13.19 -1.13
C ILE A 145 -8.28 -12.05 -1.78
N VAL A 146 -6.99 -12.26 -1.98
CA VAL A 146 -6.09 -11.27 -2.59
C VAL A 146 -5.64 -11.79 -3.93
N SER A 147 -5.67 -10.93 -4.94
CA SER A 147 -5.17 -11.28 -6.27
C SER A 147 -3.66 -11.53 -6.22
N ALA A 148 -3.24 -12.55 -6.96
CA ALA A 148 -1.86 -12.62 -7.40
C ALA A 148 -1.56 -11.38 -8.26
N PRO A 149 -0.37 -10.78 -8.18
CA PRO A 149 -0.02 -9.66 -9.04
C PRO A 149 0.00 -10.14 -10.50
N ALA A 150 -0.97 -9.66 -11.29
CA ALA A 150 -0.98 -9.88 -12.73
C ALA A 150 0.21 -9.16 -13.39
N ASP A 151 0.56 -9.54 -14.61
CA ASP A 151 1.61 -8.85 -15.38
C ASP A 151 1.31 -7.35 -15.46
N GLY A 152 2.27 -6.54 -15.04
CA GLY A 152 2.11 -5.08 -14.94
C GLY A 152 1.38 -4.58 -13.70
N GLN A 153 0.83 -5.45 -12.87
CA GLN A 153 0.24 -5.09 -11.58
C GLN A 153 1.30 -5.18 -10.47
N THR A 154 1.57 -4.04 -9.84
CA THR A 154 2.62 -3.93 -8.81
C THR A 154 2.09 -3.95 -7.39
N THR A 155 0.78 -3.95 -7.22
CA THR A 155 0.12 -3.93 -5.91
C THR A 155 -0.96 -5.00 -5.84
N PRO A 156 -0.96 -5.86 -4.81
CA PRO A 156 -2.05 -6.79 -4.57
C PRO A 156 -3.37 -6.04 -4.39
N THR A 157 -4.46 -6.59 -4.91
CA THR A 157 -5.82 -6.07 -4.76
C THR A 157 -6.73 -7.16 -4.21
N PHE A 158 -7.86 -6.79 -3.65
CA PHE A 158 -8.89 -7.78 -3.35
C PHE A 158 -9.50 -8.33 -4.64
N VAL A 159 -9.69 -9.65 -4.71
CA VAL A 159 -10.36 -10.31 -5.84
C VAL A 159 -11.83 -9.93 -5.85
N ASP A 160 -12.45 -9.95 -4.67
CA ASP A 160 -13.85 -9.63 -4.49
C ASP A 160 -14.02 -8.15 -4.11
N LYS A 161 -14.80 -7.45 -4.92
CA LYS A 161 -15.16 -6.04 -4.67
C LYS A 161 -15.91 -5.87 -3.36
N GLU A 162 -16.73 -6.82 -2.95
CA GLU A 162 -17.47 -6.75 -1.68
C GLU A 162 -16.52 -6.75 -0.47
N VAL A 163 -15.43 -7.51 -0.54
CA VAL A 163 -14.39 -7.50 0.49
C VAL A 163 -13.67 -6.16 0.53
N ALA A 164 -13.36 -5.60 -0.65
CA ALA A 164 -12.74 -4.28 -0.76
C ALA A 164 -13.63 -3.18 -0.17
N ASP A 165 -14.91 -3.16 -0.56
CA ASP A 165 -15.88 -2.19 -0.06
C ASP A 165 -16.10 -2.33 1.45
N ALA A 166 -16.23 -3.57 1.96
CA ALA A 166 -16.35 -3.83 3.39
C ALA A 166 -15.12 -3.38 4.18
N PHE A 167 -13.91 -3.53 3.61
CA PHE A 167 -12.71 -2.98 4.24
C PHE A 167 -12.72 -1.45 4.24
N ARG A 168 -13.12 -0.81 3.13
CA ARG A 168 -13.24 0.66 3.06
C ARG A 168 -14.19 1.19 4.12
N ASP A 169 -15.38 0.61 4.24
CA ASP A 169 -16.37 1.01 5.25
C ASP A 169 -15.83 0.82 6.67
N TYR A 170 -15.19 -0.33 6.93
CA TYR A 170 -14.58 -0.59 8.23
C TYR A 170 -13.48 0.44 8.55
N HIS A 171 -12.60 0.70 7.57
CA HIS A 171 -11.53 1.67 7.69
C HIS A 171 -12.08 3.09 7.95
N HIS A 172 -13.10 3.54 7.19
CA HIS A 172 -13.71 4.86 7.34
C HIS A 172 -14.30 5.05 8.75
N ASN A 173 -14.90 4.00 9.29
CA ASN A 173 -15.48 4.04 10.64
C ASN A 173 -14.43 4.05 11.76
N GLN A 174 -13.24 3.54 11.52
CA GLN A 174 -12.18 3.41 12.53
C GLN A 174 -11.12 4.50 12.44
N ALA A 175 -10.80 4.96 11.23
CA ALA A 175 -9.64 5.81 11.01
C ALA A 175 -9.83 7.23 11.55
N MET A 176 -8.92 7.66 12.42
CA MET A 176 -8.71 9.06 12.77
C MET A 176 -7.40 9.53 12.13
N LEU A 177 -7.54 10.48 11.21
CA LEU A 177 -6.44 10.95 10.39
C LEU A 177 -6.00 12.35 10.81
N ARG A 178 -4.75 12.69 10.52
CA ARG A 178 -4.15 14.01 10.77
C ARG A 178 -3.11 14.36 9.72
N ILE A 179 -2.84 15.65 9.54
CA ILE A 179 -1.76 16.12 8.66
C ILE A 179 -0.46 16.24 9.47
N LEU A 180 0.59 15.58 9.01
CA LEU A 180 1.93 15.68 9.58
C LEU A 180 2.92 16.14 8.51
N SER A 181 3.99 16.85 8.95
CA SER A 181 5.17 17.01 8.10
C SER A 181 5.81 15.65 7.81
N LYS A 182 6.49 15.51 6.68
CA LYS A 182 7.21 14.26 6.35
C LYS A 182 8.17 13.83 7.46
N SER A 183 8.91 14.79 8.05
CA SER A 183 9.84 14.51 9.15
C SER A 183 9.14 14.05 10.42
N ALA A 184 8.06 14.72 10.84
CA ALA A 184 7.29 14.33 12.01
C ALA A 184 6.68 12.94 11.85
N ASN A 185 6.16 12.62 10.65
CA ASN A 185 5.59 11.31 10.37
C ASN A 185 6.63 10.17 10.51
N LEU A 186 7.85 10.38 10.05
CA LEU A 186 8.92 9.40 10.21
C LEU A 186 9.32 9.17 11.68
N GLN A 187 9.24 10.21 12.52
CA GLN A 187 9.58 10.13 13.95
C GLN A 187 8.49 9.41 14.77
N THR A 188 7.22 9.46 14.33
CA THR A 188 6.10 8.90 15.10
C THR A 188 5.80 7.44 14.79
N ALA A 189 6.43 6.83 13.80
CA ALA A 189 6.21 5.43 13.40
C ALA A 189 6.35 4.41 14.54
N SER A 190 6.92 4.81 15.69
CA SER A 190 7.13 3.97 16.88
C SER A 190 6.25 4.32 18.10
N GLN A 191 5.38 5.34 18.02
CA GLN A 191 4.64 5.79 19.21
C GLN A 191 3.26 5.13 19.33
N ALA A 192 3.10 4.30 20.36
CA ALA A 192 1.85 3.56 20.66
C ALA A 192 0.79 4.39 21.43
N ARG A 193 0.96 5.68 21.64
CA ARG A 193 0.03 6.49 22.45
C ARG A 193 -1.10 7.08 21.61
N ARG A 194 -2.34 6.97 22.11
CA ARG A 194 -3.50 7.61 21.52
C ARG A 194 -3.33 9.14 21.54
N PRO A 195 -3.12 9.79 20.39
CA PRO A 195 -2.88 11.23 20.34
C PRO A 195 -4.18 12.02 20.55
N LYS A 196 -4.07 13.23 21.09
CA LYS A 196 -5.10 14.24 20.93
C LYS A 196 -4.96 14.83 19.53
N ILE A 197 -6.08 14.94 18.81
CA ILE A 197 -6.10 15.50 17.45
C ILE A 197 -6.98 16.74 17.49
N ALA A 198 -6.40 17.89 17.20
CA ALA A 198 -7.11 19.16 17.17
C ALA A 198 -7.92 19.33 15.87
N ARG A 199 -7.38 18.83 14.76
CA ARG A 199 -7.99 18.95 13.42
C ARG A 199 -8.08 17.58 12.73
N PRO A 200 -9.04 16.73 13.15
CA PRO A 200 -9.18 15.41 12.54
C PRO A 200 -9.62 15.54 11.07
N VAL A 201 -8.94 14.82 10.20
CA VAL A 201 -9.34 14.68 8.80
C VAL A 201 -10.29 13.50 8.68
N ARG A 202 -11.45 13.72 8.10
CA ARG A 202 -12.46 12.68 7.88
C ARG A 202 -12.44 12.21 6.44
N LEU A 203 -12.79 10.95 6.23
CA LEU A 203 -12.84 10.34 4.90
C LEU A 203 -14.13 10.63 4.14
N LEU A 204 -15.18 11.04 4.85
CA LEU A 204 -16.52 11.38 4.30
C LEU A 204 -16.78 12.88 4.37
#